data_e776f89d830e5fd750008592dfdc7274
#
_entry.id   e776f89d830e5fd750008592dfdc7274
#
_cell.length_a   1.000
_cell.length_b   1.000
_cell.length_c   1.000
_cell.angle_alpha   90.00
_cell.angle_beta   90.00
_cell.angle_gamma   90.00
#
_symmetry.space_group_name_H-M   'P 1'
#
loop_
_entity.id
_entity.type
_entity.pdbx_description
1 polymer ?
#
loop_
_entity_poly.entity_id
_entity_poly.type
_entity_poly.pdbx_seq_one_letter_code
_entity_poly.pdbx_strand_id
1 'polypeptide(L)'
;MRFRVSILAASLSFLLAASLGIAQSVKESKDTILKAADIPSTLYPERVFFRGKTAPTQHRNTAGVHFADGMYVLAGLVDSSGYATSIKAKYQGYLIAEVPLEIGGQHVNPGAYGFGFIQGGKFVLMDLGAHDLFQVDAHHDAAMPHPVPFQIIAGSSAGTYLLFSGRNSIEFKRAE
;
A
#
# COMPACT_ATOMS: atom_id res chain seq x y z
N MET A 1 10.08 -88.94 35.04
CA MET A 1 8.94 -88.17 34.52
C MET A 1 9.37 -86.68 34.49
N ARG A 2 9.81 -86.25 33.34
CA ARG A 2 10.41 -84.86 33.19
C ARG A 2 9.49 -84.02 32.38
N PHE A 3 8.88 -83.03 33.01
CA PHE A 3 8.08 -82.00 32.33
C PHE A 3 9.00 -80.91 31.78
N ARG A 4 8.99 -80.71 30.49
CA ARG A 4 9.62 -79.52 29.83
C ARG A 4 8.62 -78.44 29.71
N VAL A 5 8.87 -77.29 30.33
CA VAL A 5 8.11 -76.04 30.15
C VAL A 5 8.78 -75.25 29.05
N SER A 6 8.09 -75.09 27.93
CA SER A 6 8.51 -74.19 26.84
C SER A 6 8.08 -72.80 27.12
N ILE A 7 9.03 -71.87 27.24
CA ILE A 7 8.77 -70.44 27.37
C ILE A 7 8.70 -69.86 25.97
N LEU A 8 7.49 -69.39 25.56
CA LEU A 8 7.31 -68.62 24.38
C LEU A 8 7.73 -67.15 24.68
N ALA A 9 8.75 -66.66 24.01
CA ALA A 9 9.17 -65.29 24.05
C ALA A 9 8.34 -64.52 22.98
N ALA A 10 7.40 -63.67 23.42
CA ALA A 10 6.68 -62.74 22.57
C ALA A 10 7.55 -61.50 22.35
N SER A 11 8.08 -61.34 21.16
CA SER A 11 8.79 -60.14 20.72
C SER A 11 7.80 -59.04 20.36
N LEU A 12 7.67 -58.04 21.22
CA LEU A 12 6.86 -56.85 21.01
C LEU A 12 7.67 -55.85 20.14
N SER A 13 7.39 -55.86 18.84
CA SER A 13 7.99 -54.88 17.90
C SER A 13 7.33 -53.53 18.09
N PHE A 14 8.06 -52.57 18.67
CA PHE A 14 7.65 -51.18 18.82
C PHE A 14 7.86 -50.45 17.49
N LEU A 15 6.78 -50.22 16.69
CA LEU A 15 6.80 -49.34 15.51
C LEU A 15 6.89 -47.90 15.96
N LEU A 16 8.08 -47.32 15.86
CA LEU A 16 8.31 -45.88 16.05
C LEU A 16 7.85 -45.18 14.77
N ALA A 17 6.62 -44.68 14.73
CA ALA A 17 6.12 -43.80 13.67
C ALA A 17 6.83 -42.44 13.78
N ALA A 18 7.85 -42.24 12.96
CA ALA A 18 8.48 -40.94 12.78
C ALA A 18 7.48 -40.05 12.03
N SER A 19 6.74 -39.19 12.75
CA SER A 19 5.98 -38.10 12.16
C SER A 19 6.96 -37.08 11.58
N LEU A 20 7.18 -37.12 10.27
CA LEU A 20 7.82 -36.05 9.53
C LEU A 20 6.86 -34.83 9.58
N GLY A 21 7.08 -33.97 10.56
CA GLY A 21 6.49 -32.66 10.58
C GLY A 21 6.99 -31.88 9.37
N ILE A 22 6.15 -31.74 8.34
CA ILE A 22 6.39 -30.79 7.27
C ILE A 22 6.29 -29.41 7.91
N ALA A 23 7.42 -28.84 8.32
CA ALA A 23 7.52 -27.44 8.65
C ALA A 23 7.25 -26.67 7.35
N GLN A 24 5.99 -26.31 7.12
CA GLN A 24 5.66 -25.28 6.13
C GLN A 24 6.38 -24.02 6.58
N SER A 25 7.45 -23.68 5.87
CA SER A 25 8.07 -22.37 5.97
C SER A 25 6.99 -21.35 5.61
N VAL A 26 6.38 -20.75 6.63
CA VAL A 26 5.54 -19.56 6.46
C VAL A 26 6.49 -18.50 5.92
N LYS A 27 6.44 -18.27 4.62
CA LYS A 27 7.16 -17.18 3.97
C LYS A 27 6.60 -15.90 4.57
N GLU A 28 7.35 -15.28 5.45
CA GLU A 28 6.97 -14.02 6.06
C GLU A 28 6.70 -13.03 4.92
N SER A 29 5.43 -12.72 4.70
CA SER A 29 5.02 -11.77 3.68
C SER A 29 5.48 -10.40 4.14
N LYS A 30 6.22 -9.70 3.28
CA LYS A 30 6.67 -8.32 3.52
C LYS A 30 5.90 -7.40 2.62
N ASP A 31 5.70 -6.18 3.11
CA ASP A 31 5.13 -5.12 2.30
C ASP A 31 5.96 -4.91 1.02
N THR A 32 5.27 -4.72 -0.09
CA THR A 32 5.88 -4.55 -1.41
C THR A 32 5.45 -3.22 -2.01
N ILE A 33 6.42 -2.41 -2.41
CA ILE A 33 6.14 -1.17 -3.14
C ILE A 33 5.90 -1.53 -4.61
N LEU A 34 4.74 -1.10 -5.12
CA LEU A 34 4.30 -1.31 -6.49
C LEU A 34 4.61 -0.09 -7.36
N LYS A 35 5.21 -0.32 -8.51
CA LYS A 35 5.38 0.67 -9.58
C LYS A 35 4.21 0.56 -10.57
N ALA A 36 4.08 1.55 -11.45
CA ALA A 36 3.01 1.56 -12.46
C ALA A 36 2.92 0.26 -13.30
N ALA A 37 4.05 -0.39 -13.59
CA ALA A 37 4.08 -1.65 -14.32
C ALA A 37 3.50 -2.83 -13.53
N ASP A 38 3.48 -2.74 -12.21
CA ASP A 38 2.98 -3.78 -11.30
C ASP A 38 1.48 -3.62 -11.00
N ILE A 39 0.86 -2.52 -11.46
CA ILE A 39 -0.53 -2.14 -11.16
C ILE A 39 -1.37 -2.28 -12.43
N PRO A 40 -2.08 -3.40 -12.65
CA PRO A 40 -2.99 -3.52 -13.79
C PRO A 40 -4.23 -2.65 -13.63
N SER A 41 -4.92 -2.35 -14.74
CA SER A 41 -6.17 -1.56 -14.74
C SER A 41 -7.31 -2.22 -13.96
N THR A 42 -7.21 -3.51 -13.66
CA THR A 42 -8.14 -4.23 -12.77
C THR A 42 -7.94 -3.90 -11.30
N LEU A 43 -6.74 -3.40 -10.93
CA LEU A 43 -6.41 -3.04 -9.56
C LEU A 43 -6.57 -1.53 -9.30
N TYR A 44 -6.18 -0.69 -10.27
CA TYR A 44 -6.36 0.76 -10.19
C TYR A 44 -7.19 1.24 -11.38
N PRO A 45 -8.32 1.92 -11.16
CA PRO A 45 -9.29 2.22 -12.21
C PRO A 45 -8.76 3.23 -13.23
N GLU A 46 -9.12 3.05 -14.51
CA GLU A 46 -8.78 3.98 -15.60
C GLU A 46 -9.48 5.33 -15.47
N ARG A 47 -10.58 5.37 -14.75
CA ARG A 47 -11.35 6.59 -14.47
C ARG A 47 -11.82 6.58 -13.02
N VAL A 48 -11.74 7.72 -12.38
CA VAL A 48 -12.12 7.91 -10.97
C VAL A 48 -13.19 9.00 -10.86
N PHE A 49 -14.07 8.82 -9.88
CA PHE A 49 -15.12 9.81 -9.59
C PHE A 49 -14.61 10.82 -8.55
N PHE A 50 -14.79 12.10 -8.87
CA PHE A 50 -14.46 13.17 -7.93
C PHE A 50 -15.38 14.38 -8.21
N ARG A 51 -16.03 14.93 -7.17
CA ARG A 51 -16.92 16.09 -7.23
C ARG A 51 -17.95 16.05 -8.38
N GLY A 52 -18.69 14.94 -8.46
CA GLY A 52 -19.78 14.80 -9.44
C GLY A 52 -19.34 14.54 -10.89
N LYS A 53 -18.03 14.37 -11.14
CA LYS A 53 -17.48 14.10 -12.47
C LYS A 53 -16.51 12.92 -12.41
N THR A 54 -16.19 12.36 -13.58
CA THR A 54 -15.12 11.38 -13.71
C THR A 54 -13.90 12.01 -14.38
N ALA A 55 -12.71 11.66 -13.88
CA ALA A 55 -11.42 12.02 -14.47
C ALA A 55 -10.68 10.78 -14.95
N PRO A 56 -10.01 10.80 -16.11
CA PRO A 56 -9.07 9.75 -16.48
C PRO A 56 -7.90 9.72 -15.53
N THR A 57 -7.44 8.52 -15.21
CA THR A 57 -6.19 8.32 -14.46
C THR A 57 -5.01 8.24 -15.42
N GLN A 58 -3.87 8.72 -14.95
CA GLN A 58 -2.62 8.61 -15.71
C GLN A 58 -1.91 7.31 -15.30
N HIS A 59 -2.29 6.19 -15.90
CA HIS A 59 -1.85 4.84 -15.49
C HIS A 59 -0.33 4.70 -15.36
N ARG A 60 0.46 5.39 -16.19
CA ARG A 60 1.92 5.43 -16.10
C ARG A 60 2.46 6.17 -14.88
N ASN A 61 1.63 6.95 -14.22
CA ASN A 61 1.93 7.74 -13.04
C ASN A 61 1.11 7.21 -11.86
N THR A 62 1.12 5.88 -11.66
CA THR A 62 0.55 5.18 -10.51
C THR A 62 1.65 4.55 -9.69
N ALA A 63 1.41 4.39 -8.41
CA ALA A 63 2.25 3.67 -7.48
C ALA A 63 1.39 3.13 -6.33
N GLY A 64 1.91 2.19 -5.55
CA GLY A 64 1.16 1.64 -4.43
C GLY A 64 2.05 0.92 -3.43
N VAL A 65 1.41 0.46 -2.38
CA VAL A 65 1.96 -0.49 -1.42
C VAL A 65 1.00 -1.67 -1.32
N HIS A 66 1.51 -2.86 -1.49
CA HIS A 66 0.83 -4.12 -1.20
C HIS A 66 1.35 -4.60 0.15
N PHE A 67 0.50 -4.56 1.17
CA PHE A 67 0.84 -4.96 2.52
C PHE A 67 0.93 -6.48 2.66
N ALA A 68 1.65 -6.92 3.67
CA ALA A 68 1.87 -8.32 3.98
C ALA A 68 0.58 -9.14 4.17
N ASP A 69 -0.51 -8.49 4.59
CA ASP A 69 -1.84 -9.09 4.78
C ASP A 69 -2.71 -9.11 3.51
N GLY A 70 -2.18 -8.65 2.38
CA GLY A 70 -2.88 -8.64 1.10
C GLY A 70 -3.69 -7.37 0.79
N MET A 71 -3.72 -6.39 1.70
CA MET A 71 -4.41 -5.11 1.51
C MET A 71 -3.54 -4.12 0.74
N TYR A 72 -4.16 -3.11 0.14
CA TYR A 72 -3.48 -2.15 -0.72
C TYR A 72 -3.64 -0.70 -0.28
N VAL A 73 -2.64 0.08 -0.60
CA VAL A 73 -2.72 1.53 -0.81
C VAL A 73 -2.27 1.80 -2.23
N LEU A 74 -3.13 2.43 -3.02
CA LEU A 74 -2.88 2.72 -4.42
C LEU A 74 -3.09 4.21 -4.67
N ALA A 75 -2.22 4.82 -5.43
CA ALA A 75 -2.35 6.22 -5.78
C ALA A 75 -1.87 6.48 -7.21
N GLY A 76 -2.38 7.54 -7.83
CA GLY A 76 -1.94 7.91 -9.15
C GLY A 76 -2.39 9.33 -9.53
N LEU A 77 -1.71 9.91 -10.50
CA LEU A 77 -2.10 11.21 -11.05
C LEU A 77 -3.37 11.08 -11.90
N VAL A 78 -4.13 12.14 -11.94
CA VAL A 78 -5.37 12.25 -12.74
C VAL A 78 -5.27 13.36 -13.77
N ASP A 79 -6.03 13.24 -14.84
CA ASP A 79 -6.28 14.38 -15.73
C ASP A 79 -7.43 15.23 -15.18
N SER A 80 -7.07 16.31 -14.50
CA SER A 80 -8.01 17.24 -13.90
C SER A 80 -8.45 18.37 -14.85
N SER A 81 -8.15 18.30 -16.17
CA SER A 81 -8.45 19.34 -17.15
C SER A 81 -9.94 19.72 -17.22
N GLY A 82 -10.84 18.76 -16.96
CA GLY A 82 -12.29 18.97 -16.93
C GLY A 82 -12.83 19.70 -15.69
N TYR A 83 -11.99 20.08 -14.72
CA TYR A 83 -12.40 20.75 -13.48
C TYR A 83 -12.14 22.25 -13.51
N ALA A 84 -12.88 23.01 -12.68
CA ALA A 84 -12.63 24.43 -12.47
C ALA A 84 -11.21 24.67 -11.92
N THR A 85 -10.64 25.84 -12.22
CA THR A 85 -9.25 26.20 -11.84
C THR A 85 -8.97 26.01 -10.35
N SER A 86 -9.91 26.39 -9.47
CA SER A 86 -9.77 26.24 -8.02
C SER A 86 -9.69 24.77 -7.58
N ILE A 87 -10.33 23.84 -8.29
CA ILE A 87 -10.24 22.41 -8.03
C ILE A 87 -8.94 21.86 -8.61
N LYS A 88 -8.60 22.21 -9.87
CA LYS A 88 -7.34 21.76 -10.50
C LYS A 88 -6.10 22.12 -9.69
N ALA A 89 -6.11 23.26 -9.01
CA ALA A 89 -5.01 23.70 -8.16
C ALA A 89 -4.73 22.76 -6.99
N LYS A 90 -5.72 21.96 -6.57
CA LYS A 90 -5.62 21.03 -5.44
C LYS A 90 -5.71 19.56 -5.87
N TYR A 91 -6.53 19.26 -6.88
CA TYR A 91 -6.81 17.89 -7.32
C TYR A 91 -5.82 17.46 -8.40
N GLN A 92 -4.73 16.82 -8.00
CA GLN A 92 -3.67 16.36 -8.89
C GLN A 92 -3.63 14.83 -8.97
N GLY A 93 -4.07 14.15 -7.93
CA GLY A 93 -4.06 12.70 -7.84
C GLY A 93 -5.23 12.14 -7.06
N TYR A 94 -5.35 10.82 -7.12
CA TYR A 94 -6.38 10.04 -6.46
C TYR A 94 -5.74 8.90 -5.67
N LEU A 95 -6.16 8.76 -4.42
CA LEU A 95 -5.68 7.77 -3.47
C LEU A 95 -6.82 6.80 -3.15
N ILE A 96 -6.52 5.50 -3.14
CA ILE A 96 -7.37 4.44 -2.64
C ILE A 96 -6.63 3.78 -1.48
N ALA A 97 -7.21 3.75 -0.30
CA ALA A 97 -6.66 3.12 0.89
C ALA A 97 -7.62 2.03 1.38
N GLU A 98 -7.19 0.79 1.41
CA GLU A 98 -7.98 -0.33 1.96
C GLU A 98 -7.75 -0.50 3.46
N VAL A 99 -6.76 0.20 4.01
CA VAL A 99 -6.39 0.19 5.43
C VAL A 99 -6.38 1.62 5.99
N PRO A 100 -6.54 1.80 7.30
CA PRO A 100 -6.34 3.10 7.91
C PRO A 100 -4.88 3.55 7.75
N LEU A 101 -4.68 4.83 7.48
CA LEU A 101 -3.37 5.43 7.27
C LEU A 101 -3.13 6.58 8.25
N GLU A 102 -1.87 6.86 8.49
CA GLU A 102 -1.41 8.14 9.00
C GLU A 102 -0.63 8.83 7.88
N ILE A 103 -1.08 10.01 7.45
CA ILE A 103 -0.47 10.81 6.37
C ILE A 103 -0.04 12.15 6.95
N GLY A 104 1.25 12.42 6.99
CA GLY A 104 1.77 13.66 7.60
C GLY A 104 1.30 13.85 9.05
N GLY A 105 1.15 12.78 9.81
CA GLY A 105 0.66 12.79 11.19
C GLY A 105 -0.87 12.88 11.34
N GLN A 106 -1.64 12.88 10.25
CA GLN A 106 -3.10 12.91 10.28
C GLN A 106 -3.69 11.51 10.01
N HIS A 107 -4.65 11.08 10.84
CA HIS A 107 -5.35 9.82 10.66
C HIS A 107 -6.31 9.89 9.47
N VAL A 108 -6.27 8.86 8.61
CA VAL A 108 -7.11 8.72 7.41
C VAL A 108 -7.78 7.34 7.45
N ASN A 109 -9.10 7.30 7.42
CA ASN A 109 -9.85 6.04 7.35
C ASN A 109 -9.65 5.36 5.97
N PRO A 110 -9.92 4.04 5.86
CA PRO A 110 -10.03 3.41 4.56
C PRO A 110 -11.04 4.13 3.67
N GLY A 111 -10.71 4.29 2.38
CA GLY A 111 -11.56 5.03 1.46
C GLY A 111 -10.84 5.51 0.21
N ALA A 112 -11.51 6.40 -0.50
CA ALA A 112 -11.00 7.01 -1.72
C ALA A 112 -10.98 8.54 -1.58
N TYR A 113 -9.89 9.16 -2.04
CA TYR A 113 -9.57 10.56 -1.75
C TYR A 113 -8.94 11.25 -2.94
N GLY A 114 -9.23 12.53 -3.11
CA GLY A 114 -8.42 13.41 -3.95
C GLY A 114 -7.25 13.98 -3.17
N PHE A 115 -6.12 14.20 -3.82
CA PHE A 115 -4.98 14.86 -3.18
C PHE A 115 -4.21 15.77 -4.14
N GLY A 116 -3.37 16.62 -3.57
CA GLY A 116 -2.40 17.39 -4.33
C GLY A 116 -1.37 18.09 -3.47
N PHE A 117 -0.29 18.50 -4.12
CA PHE A 117 0.74 19.38 -3.54
C PHE A 117 0.44 20.80 -4.00
N ILE A 118 0.15 21.68 -3.06
CA ILE A 118 -0.35 23.02 -3.32
C ILE A 118 0.69 24.09 -2.99
N GLN A 119 0.39 25.33 -3.35
CA GLN A 119 1.27 26.46 -3.04
C GLN A 119 1.56 26.54 -1.54
N GLY A 120 2.74 27.08 -1.20
CA GLY A 120 3.19 27.18 0.19
C GLY A 120 3.79 25.88 0.74
N GLY A 121 4.12 24.91 -0.12
CA GLY A 121 4.76 23.67 0.32
C GLY A 121 3.82 22.77 1.12
N LYS A 122 2.54 22.77 0.81
CA LYS A 122 1.52 21.97 1.50
C LYS A 122 1.06 20.78 0.68
N PHE A 123 0.76 19.68 1.36
CA PHE A 123 -0.05 18.58 0.86
C PHE A 123 -1.47 18.74 1.35
N VAL A 124 -2.45 18.54 0.48
CA VAL A 124 -3.88 18.53 0.82
C VAL A 124 -4.48 17.17 0.51
N LEU A 125 -5.27 16.64 1.43
CA LEU A 125 -6.16 15.51 1.21
C LEU A 125 -7.61 15.99 1.22
N MET A 126 -8.40 15.49 0.27
CA MET A 126 -9.79 15.89 0.08
C MET A 126 -10.71 14.67 0.03
N ASP A 127 -11.95 14.83 0.51
CA ASP A 127 -13.01 13.87 0.26
C ASP A 127 -13.47 13.90 -1.22
N LEU A 128 -14.35 12.98 -1.61
CA LEU A 128 -14.88 12.91 -2.97
C LEU A 128 -15.78 14.12 -3.36
N GLY A 129 -16.21 14.90 -2.38
CA GLY A 129 -16.93 16.17 -2.57
C GLY A 129 -16.00 17.36 -2.85
N ALA A 130 -14.68 17.14 -2.79
CA ALA A 130 -13.62 18.14 -2.87
C ALA A 130 -13.56 19.09 -1.66
N HIS A 131 -13.99 18.64 -0.48
CA HIS A 131 -13.75 19.34 0.77
C HIS A 131 -12.36 18.93 1.29
N ASP A 132 -11.58 19.92 1.72
CA ASP A 132 -10.28 19.66 2.34
C ASP A 132 -10.49 18.96 3.69
N LEU A 133 -9.98 17.75 3.84
CA LEU A 133 -9.98 17.05 5.12
C LEU A 133 -8.88 17.61 6.02
N PHE A 134 -7.70 17.82 5.44
CA PHE A 134 -6.59 18.51 6.11
C PHE A 134 -5.57 19.03 5.08
N GLN A 135 -4.71 19.92 5.57
CA GLN A 135 -3.50 20.37 4.89
C GLN A 135 -2.33 20.26 5.85
N VAL A 136 -1.24 19.67 5.39
CA VAL A 136 0.00 19.49 6.18
C VAL A 136 1.22 19.93 5.37
N ASP A 137 2.34 20.17 6.03
CA ASP A 137 3.57 20.51 5.33
C ASP A 137 4.07 19.35 4.48
N ALA A 138 4.42 19.62 3.24
CA ALA A 138 5.08 18.70 2.34
C ALA A 138 6.59 18.95 2.37
N HIS A 139 7.36 17.88 2.19
CA HIS A 139 8.80 17.99 2.00
C HIS A 139 9.10 18.30 0.53
N HIS A 140 10.08 19.20 0.29
CA HIS A 140 10.59 19.51 -1.04
C HIS A 140 12.06 19.10 -1.15
N ASP A 141 12.36 18.11 -2.00
CA ASP A 141 13.72 17.67 -2.27
C ASP A 141 14.31 18.43 -3.47
N ALA A 142 14.93 19.57 -3.18
CA ALA A 142 15.61 20.37 -4.20
C ALA A 142 16.83 19.66 -4.82
N ALA A 143 17.44 18.71 -4.08
CA ALA A 143 18.63 18.00 -4.52
C ALA A 143 18.33 16.79 -5.42
N MET A 144 17.08 16.39 -5.56
CA MET A 144 16.69 15.25 -6.42
C MET A 144 17.05 15.53 -7.88
N PRO A 145 18.00 14.78 -8.51
CA PRO A 145 18.53 15.13 -9.84
C PRO A 145 17.51 14.87 -10.95
N HIS A 146 16.74 13.78 -10.84
CA HIS A 146 15.80 13.32 -11.88
C HIS A 146 14.43 13.02 -11.25
N PRO A 147 13.61 14.06 -10.96
CA PRO A 147 12.30 13.83 -10.42
C PRO A 147 11.39 13.13 -11.43
N VAL A 148 10.73 12.07 -11.00
CA VAL A 148 9.68 11.42 -11.78
C VAL A 148 8.32 12.07 -11.47
N PRO A 149 7.35 12.03 -12.39
CA PRO A 149 6.06 12.66 -12.15
C PRO A 149 5.35 12.16 -10.91
N PHE A 150 5.45 10.83 -10.64
CA PHE A 150 4.81 10.20 -9.50
C PHE A 150 5.50 8.90 -9.09
N GLN A 151 5.67 8.67 -7.78
CA GLN A 151 6.21 7.43 -7.23
C GLN A 151 5.90 7.30 -5.73
N ILE A 152 5.98 6.07 -5.23
CA ILE A 152 6.09 5.75 -3.81
C ILE A 152 7.43 5.05 -3.60
N ILE A 153 8.15 5.44 -2.55
CA ILE A 153 9.39 4.79 -2.12
C ILE A 153 9.34 4.50 -0.61
N ALA A 154 10.24 3.66 -0.14
CA ALA A 154 10.38 3.43 1.30
C ALA A 154 10.81 4.71 2.02
N GLY A 155 10.24 4.95 3.18
CA GLY A 155 10.65 6.01 4.09
C GLY A 155 11.91 5.65 4.89
N SER A 156 12.25 6.51 5.84
CA SER A 156 13.44 6.33 6.69
C SER A 156 13.26 5.23 7.75
N SER A 157 12.04 4.90 8.09
CA SER A 157 11.70 3.88 9.09
C SER A 157 10.95 2.71 8.47
N ALA A 158 11.03 1.54 9.08
CA ALA A 158 10.27 0.38 8.63
C ALA A 158 8.76 0.67 8.66
N GLY A 159 8.04 0.28 7.61
CA GLY A 159 6.60 0.51 7.48
C GLY A 159 6.20 1.95 7.16
N THR A 160 7.16 2.86 6.92
CA THR A 160 6.89 4.21 6.43
C THR A 160 7.20 4.31 4.93
N TYR A 161 6.46 5.16 4.25
CA TYR A 161 6.53 5.37 2.80
C TYR A 161 6.47 6.85 2.48
N LEU A 162 7.12 7.24 1.40
CA LEU A 162 7.09 8.60 0.86
C LEU A 162 6.37 8.58 -0.49
N LEU A 163 5.25 9.31 -0.57
CA LEU A 163 4.53 9.57 -1.83
C LEU A 163 5.08 10.84 -2.43
N PHE A 164 5.67 10.72 -3.62
CA PHE A 164 6.25 11.82 -4.38
C PHE A 164 5.38 12.24 -5.56
N SER A 165 5.26 13.56 -5.75
CA SER A 165 4.86 14.15 -7.03
C SER A 165 5.95 15.16 -7.44
N GLY A 166 6.71 14.81 -8.47
CA GLY A 166 7.93 15.54 -8.82
C GLY A 166 8.94 15.53 -7.66
N ARG A 167 9.25 16.72 -7.13
CA ARG A 167 10.17 16.89 -5.97
C ARG A 167 9.46 17.02 -4.62
N ASN A 168 8.13 17.10 -4.61
CA ASN A 168 7.38 17.23 -3.36
C ASN A 168 6.97 15.85 -2.86
N SER A 169 7.05 15.64 -1.55
CA SER A 169 6.66 14.38 -0.93
C SER A 169 5.91 14.57 0.37
N ILE A 170 5.14 13.54 0.71
CA ILE A 170 4.50 13.39 2.02
C ILE A 170 4.78 11.99 2.55
N GLU A 171 5.07 11.89 3.82
CA GLU A 171 5.22 10.59 4.48
C GLU A 171 3.86 10.03 4.87
N PHE A 172 3.71 8.74 4.68
CA PHE A 172 2.57 7.99 5.19
C PHE A 172 3.00 6.61 5.71
N LYS A 173 2.19 6.06 6.58
CA LYS A 173 2.29 4.70 7.10
C LYS A 173 0.90 4.13 7.34
N ARG A 174 0.80 2.82 7.52
CA ARG A 174 -0.40 2.20 8.04
C ARG A 174 -0.61 2.65 9.48
N ALA A 175 -1.84 3.07 9.83
CA ALA A 175 -2.23 3.34 11.20
C ALA A 175 -2.55 2.03 11.92
N GLU A 176 -2.29 1.99 13.22
CA GLU A 176 -2.67 0.89 14.11
C GLU A 176 -4.16 0.90 14.45
#